data_e88e6aa5a0560002d4803d4898339cfc
#
_entry.id   e88e6aa5a0560002d4803d4898339cfc
#
_cell.length_a   1.000
_cell.length_b   1.000
_cell.length_c   1.000
_cell.angle_alpha   90.00
_cell.angle_beta   90.00
_cell.angle_gamma   90.00
#
_symmetry.space_group_name_H-M   'P 1'
#
loop_
_entity.id
_entity.type
_entity.pdbx_description
1 polymer ?
#
loop_
_entity_poly.entity_id
_entity_poly.type
_entity_poly.pdbx_seq_one_letter_code
_entity_poly.pdbx_strand_id
1 'polypeptide(L)'
;MGDKNRQNLKAFALPGGIVVVHSALIEKARNADELAAVLAHEVQHIEQRHSLKNSVNSLGWAALLTVTLGDVSAAAALMAHQMGAMYFSRDLEDEADRLGFQALIRANIKPDGMVTFFQTMAKEEKGDAPAWISSHPATVERIKTIQGLIEKQPCPPCVSLTFDWPKIQAQMLELGSAKKSAS
;
A
#
# COMPACT_ATOMS: atom_id res chain seq x y z
N MET A 1 -23.54 16.32 0.67
CA MET A 1 -23.18 15.23 -0.25
C MET A 1 -21.65 15.11 -0.22
N GLY A 2 -21.12 14.19 0.62
CA GLY A 2 -19.70 13.99 0.75
C GLY A 2 -19.12 13.39 -0.54
N ASP A 3 -18.04 13.98 -1.01
CA ASP A 3 -17.36 13.61 -2.25
C ASP A 3 -16.79 12.17 -2.13
N LYS A 4 -17.49 11.20 -2.70
CA LYS A 4 -17.07 9.77 -2.73
C LYS A 4 -15.67 9.55 -3.33
N ASN A 5 -15.13 10.54 -4.01
CA ASN A 5 -13.81 10.46 -4.64
C ASN A 5 -12.65 10.75 -3.66
N ARG A 6 -12.92 11.34 -2.49
CA ARG A 6 -11.92 11.57 -1.43
C ARG A 6 -11.62 10.33 -0.59
N GLN A 7 -12.42 9.26 -0.70
CA GLN A 7 -12.25 8.04 0.09
C GLN A 7 -11.32 7.00 -0.55
N ASN A 8 -10.88 7.19 -1.80
CA ASN A 8 -10.00 6.27 -2.50
C ASN A 8 -8.51 6.58 -2.24
N LEU A 9 -8.10 6.44 -0.99
CA LEU A 9 -6.68 6.47 -0.63
C LEU A 9 -6.06 5.14 -1.06
N LYS A 10 -5.44 5.13 -2.25
CA LYS A 10 -4.83 3.92 -2.82
C LYS A 10 -3.47 4.23 -3.39
N ALA A 11 -2.51 3.37 -3.11
CA ALA A 11 -1.42 3.05 -4.00
C ALA A 11 -1.53 1.55 -4.26
N PHE A 12 -1.22 1.11 -5.45
CA PHE A 12 -1.19 -0.31 -5.77
C PHE A 12 -0.27 -0.59 -6.95
N ALA A 13 0.30 -1.76 -6.88
CA ALA A 13 1.19 -2.29 -7.90
C ALA A 13 0.41 -3.14 -8.91
N LEU A 14 0.61 -2.87 -10.19
CA LEU A 14 0.05 -3.66 -11.28
C LEU A 14 1.12 -4.57 -11.89
N PRO A 15 0.74 -5.73 -12.44
CA PRO A 15 1.64 -6.53 -13.27
C PRO A 15 2.24 -5.68 -14.39
N GLY A 16 3.53 -5.87 -14.67
CA GLY A 16 4.25 -5.09 -15.67
C GLY A 16 5.04 -3.90 -15.09
N GLY A 17 5.11 -3.76 -13.76
CA GLY A 17 5.96 -2.77 -13.10
C GLY A 17 5.34 -1.38 -12.97
N ILE A 18 4.03 -1.28 -13.07
CA ILE A 18 3.30 -0.01 -12.96
C ILE A 18 2.84 0.17 -11.50
N VAL A 19 3.19 1.30 -10.88
CA VAL A 19 2.63 1.72 -9.60
C VAL A 19 1.62 2.85 -9.86
N VAL A 20 0.39 2.65 -9.42
CA VAL A 20 -0.66 3.67 -9.46
C VAL A 20 -0.77 4.31 -8.10
N VAL A 21 -0.67 5.63 -8.05
CA VAL A 21 -0.80 6.43 -6.82
C VAL A 21 -2.01 7.35 -6.98
N HIS A 22 -2.97 7.22 -6.09
CA HIS A 22 -4.12 8.13 -6.06
C HIS A 22 -3.74 9.46 -5.40
N SER A 23 -4.29 10.56 -5.89
CA SER A 23 -4.05 11.91 -5.34
C SER A 23 -4.38 11.99 -3.85
N ALA A 24 -5.42 11.29 -3.40
CA ALA A 24 -5.81 11.24 -2.01
C ALA A 24 -4.66 10.71 -1.08
N LEU A 25 -3.78 9.85 -1.57
CA LEU A 25 -2.61 9.40 -0.83
C LEU A 25 -1.59 10.54 -0.65
N ILE A 26 -1.36 11.32 -1.71
CA ILE A 26 -0.47 12.50 -1.67
C ILE A 26 -1.05 13.58 -0.74
N GLU A 27 -2.36 13.76 -0.76
CA GLU A 27 -3.07 14.69 0.14
C GLU A 27 -2.94 14.28 1.62
N LYS A 28 -2.92 12.97 1.90
CA LYS A 28 -2.84 12.42 3.27
C LYS A 28 -1.42 12.32 3.80
N ALA A 29 -0.44 12.04 2.95
CA ALA A 29 0.96 12.01 3.35
C ALA A 29 1.38 13.39 3.85
N ARG A 30 2.05 13.45 5.00
CA ARG A 30 2.47 14.70 5.64
C ARG A 30 3.73 15.29 5.03
N ASN A 31 4.52 14.46 4.37
CA ASN A 31 5.78 14.83 3.72
C ASN A 31 6.18 13.81 2.64
N ALA A 32 7.25 14.11 1.91
CA ALA A 32 7.77 13.26 0.85
C ALA A 32 8.33 11.92 1.37
N ASP A 33 8.85 11.86 2.60
CA ASP A 33 9.36 10.62 3.19
C ASP A 33 8.24 9.60 3.40
N GLU A 34 7.04 10.06 3.80
CA GLU A 34 5.87 9.18 3.93
C GLU A 34 5.42 8.62 2.58
N LEU A 35 5.40 9.45 1.53
CA LEU A 35 5.10 8.96 0.19
C LEU A 35 6.18 7.99 -0.32
N ALA A 36 7.46 8.31 -0.11
CA ALA A 36 8.56 7.43 -0.48
C ALA A 36 8.47 6.07 0.23
N ALA A 37 8.06 6.05 1.50
CA ALA A 37 7.85 4.83 2.26
C ALA A 37 6.75 3.96 1.65
N VAL A 38 5.61 4.54 1.28
CA VAL A 38 4.53 3.81 0.60
C VAL A 38 5.00 3.28 -0.75
N LEU A 39 5.68 4.10 -1.54
CA LEU A 39 6.20 3.67 -2.85
C LEU A 39 7.22 2.55 -2.71
N ALA A 40 8.11 2.61 -1.71
CA ALA A 40 9.07 1.57 -1.44
C ALA A 40 8.38 0.23 -1.10
N HIS A 41 7.29 0.27 -0.33
CA HIS A 41 6.47 -0.89 -0.01
C HIS A 41 5.76 -1.46 -1.26
N GLU A 42 5.10 -0.62 -2.05
CA GLU A 42 4.39 -1.04 -3.28
C GLU A 42 5.32 -1.66 -4.33
N VAL A 43 6.52 -1.09 -4.49
CA VAL A 43 7.54 -1.64 -5.39
C VAL A 43 7.90 -3.07 -5.00
N GLN A 44 7.94 -3.40 -3.69
CA GLN A 44 8.23 -4.77 -3.27
C GLN A 44 7.11 -5.74 -3.65
N HIS A 45 5.85 -5.32 -3.64
CA HIS A 45 4.77 -6.16 -4.15
C HIS A 45 4.95 -6.53 -5.63
N ILE A 46 5.56 -5.64 -6.43
CA ILE A 46 5.93 -5.93 -7.83
C ILE A 46 7.14 -6.85 -7.90
N GLU A 47 8.25 -6.48 -7.26
CA GLU A 47 9.52 -7.20 -7.34
C GLU A 47 9.38 -8.64 -6.84
N GLN A 48 8.64 -8.84 -5.74
CA GLN A 48 8.38 -10.14 -5.15
C GLN A 48 7.20 -10.88 -5.80
N ARG A 49 6.53 -10.27 -6.78
CA ARG A 49 5.37 -10.83 -7.49
C ARG A 49 4.25 -11.28 -6.54
N HIS A 50 3.98 -10.48 -5.50
CA HIS A 50 3.00 -10.82 -4.46
C HIS A 50 1.60 -11.05 -5.03
N SER A 51 1.17 -10.27 -6.01
CA SER A 51 -0.10 -10.45 -6.70
C SER A 51 -0.19 -11.83 -7.37
N LEU A 52 0.91 -12.32 -7.97
CA LEU A 52 0.97 -13.64 -8.58
C LEU A 52 0.96 -14.74 -7.51
N LYS A 53 1.76 -14.59 -6.44
CA LYS A 53 1.76 -15.54 -5.30
C LYS A 53 0.35 -15.68 -4.72
N ASN A 54 -0.34 -14.57 -4.51
CA ASN A 54 -1.73 -14.56 -4.04
C ASN A 54 -2.69 -15.27 -5.00
N SER A 55 -2.56 -15.00 -6.30
CA SER A 55 -3.40 -15.63 -7.33
C SER A 55 -3.17 -17.14 -7.38
N VAL A 56 -1.92 -17.60 -7.32
CA VAL A 56 -1.60 -19.05 -7.32
C VAL A 56 -2.15 -19.74 -6.08
N ASN A 57 -2.04 -19.12 -4.90
CA ASN A 57 -2.62 -19.65 -3.67
C ASN A 57 -4.15 -19.75 -3.77
N SER A 58 -4.81 -18.74 -4.32
CA SER A 58 -6.26 -18.73 -4.52
C SER A 58 -6.72 -19.79 -5.52
N LEU A 59 -5.95 -19.98 -6.60
CA LEU A 59 -6.18 -21.05 -7.59
C LEU A 59 -6.06 -22.43 -6.98
N GLY A 60 -5.05 -22.65 -6.12
CA GLY A 60 -4.86 -23.91 -5.41
C GLY A 60 -6.06 -24.25 -4.50
N TRP A 61 -6.54 -23.28 -3.74
CA TRP A 61 -7.75 -23.43 -2.91
C TRP A 61 -9.00 -23.64 -3.75
N ALA A 62 -9.19 -22.90 -4.85
CA ALA A 62 -10.33 -23.09 -5.74
C ALA A 62 -10.33 -24.48 -6.38
N ALA A 63 -9.18 -24.98 -6.84
CA ALA A 63 -9.05 -26.32 -7.38
C ALA A 63 -9.36 -27.39 -6.31
N LEU A 64 -8.86 -27.23 -5.08
CA LEU A 64 -9.15 -28.14 -3.97
C LEU A 64 -10.64 -28.17 -3.64
N LEU A 65 -11.31 -27.00 -3.57
CA LEU A 65 -12.74 -26.90 -3.31
C LEU A 65 -13.56 -27.55 -4.44
N THR A 66 -13.17 -27.35 -5.71
CA THR A 66 -13.81 -27.97 -6.85
C THR A 66 -13.75 -29.50 -6.77
N VAL A 67 -12.57 -30.05 -6.41
CA VAL A 67 -12.37 -31.50 -6.27
C VAL A 67 -13.15 -32.06 -5.08
N THR A 68 -13.20 -31.32 -3.95
CA THR A 68 -13.84 -31.84 -2.73
C THR A 68 -15.35 -31.63 -2.68
N LEU A 69 -15.85 -30.53 -3.21
CA LEU A 69 -17.28 -30.16 -3.15
C LEU A 69 -18.00 -30.36 -4.47
N GLY A 70 -17.30 -30.61 -5.58
CA GLY A 70 -17.87 -30.77 -6.92
C GLY A 70 -18.50 -29.48 -7.51
N ASP A 71 -18.32 -28.35 -6.86
CA ASP A 71 -18.94 -27.06 -7.24
C ASP A 71 -17.95 -26.07 -7.84
N VAL A 72 -17.90 -26.03 -9.17
CA VAL A 72 -17.05 -25.08 -9.93
C VAL A 72 -17.52 -23.64 -9.74
N SER A 73 -18.82 -23.41 -9.49
CA SER A 73 -19.37 -22.05 -9.37
C SER A 73 -18.96 -21.39 -8.06
N ALA A 74 -18.92 -22.14 -6.95
CA ALA A 74 -18.43 -21.65 -5.66
C ALA A 74 -16.94 -21.32 -5.72
N ALA A 75 -16.13 -22.14 -6.39
CA ALA A 75 -14.71 -21.88 -6.60
C ALA A 75 -14.47 -20.62 -7.44
N ALA A 76 -15.23 -20.44 -8.53
CA ALA A 76 -15.15 -19.25 -9.38
C ALA A 76 -15.58 -17.96 -8.63
N ALA A 77 -16.63 -18.03 -7.80
CA ALA A 77 -17.10 -16.92 -6.99
C ALA A 77 -16.05 -16.52 -5.92
N LEU A 78 -15.40 -17.50 -5.27
CA LEU A 78 -14.34 -17.27 -4.31
C LEU A 78 -13.13 -16.59 -4.97
N MET A 79 -12.74 -17.03 -6.17
CA MET A 79 -11.67 -16.41 -6.95
C MET A 79 -12.00 -14.97 -7.34
N ALA A 80 -13.21 -14.72 -7.85
CA ALA A 80 -13.64 -13.38 -8.21
C ALA A 80 -13.64 -12.44 -6.99
N HIS A 81 -14.07 -12.92 -5.83
CA HIS A 81 -14.04 -12.18 -4.58
C HIS A 81 -12.62 -11.86 -4.12
N GLN A 82 -11.69 -12.82 -4.19
CA GLN A 82 -10.29 -12.59 -3.81
C GLN A 82 -9.52 -11.70 -4.79
N MET A 83 -9.79 -11.81 -6.09
CA MET A 83 -9.24 -10.91 -7.10
C MET A 83 -9.76 -9.47 -6.97
N GLY A 84 -11.01 -9.31 -6.50
CA GLY A 84 -11.62 -8.00 -6.23
C GLY A 84 -11.12 -7.33 -4.96
N ALA A 85 -10.70 -8.13 -3.98
CA ALA A 85 -10.22 -7.66 -2.69
C ALA A 85 -8.70 -7.79 -2.57
N MET A 86 -7.86 -7.23 -3.40
CA MET A 86 -6.38 -7.35 -3.40
C MET A 86 -5.76 -7.31 -1.98
N TYR A 87 -6.16 -8.31 -1.16
CA TYR A 87 -5.74 -8.46 0.22
C TYR A 87 -4.50 -9.34 0.25
N PHE A 88 -3.39 -8.81 0.75
CA PHE A 88 -2.17 -9.58 0.91
C PHE A 88 -2.14 -10.26 2.29
N SER A 89 -1.55 -11.45 2.35
CA SER A 89 -1.34 -12.14 3.62
C SER A 89 -0.35 -11.35 4.48
N ARG A 90 -0.40 -11.56 5.80
CA ARG A 90 0.53 -10.91 6.74
C ARG A 90 1.99 -11.15 6.36
N ASP A 91 2.32 -12.36 5.94
CA ASP A 91 3.70 -12.72 5.55
C ASP A 91 4.17 -11.91 4.34
N LEU A 92 3.29 -11.67 3.34
CA LEU A 92 3.60 -10.86 2.17
C LEU A 92 3.74 -9.37 2.53
N GLU A 93 2.93 -8.89 3.47
CA GLU A 93 3.04 -7.53 4.00
C GLU A 93 4.35 -7.33 4.78
N ASP A 94 4.71 -8.30 5.65
CA ASP A 94 5.96 -8.27 6.40
C ASP A 94 7.19 -8.37 5.49
N GLU A 95 7.11 -9.15 4.40
CA GLU A 95 8.14 -9.21 3.37
C GLU A 95 8.27 -7.86 2.67
N ALA A 96 7.16 -7.25 2.25
CA ALA A 96 7.14 -5.95 1.59
C ALA A 96 7.69 -4.83 2.51
N ASP A 97 7.34 -4.85 3.79
CA ASP A 97 7.85 -3.88 4.77
C ASP A 97 9.37 -3.98 4.95
N ARG A 98 9.88 -5.20 5.17
CA ARG A 98 11.32 -5.41 5.36
C ARG A 98 12.13 -5.03 4.13
N LEU A 99 11.67 -5.42 2.95
CA LEU A 99 12.36 -5.11 1.69
C LEU A 99 12.19 -3.64 1.31
N GLY A 100 11.03 -3.03 1.57
CA GLY A 100 10.79 -1.60 1.41
C GLY A 100 11.71 -0.76 2.32
N PHE A 101 11.86 -1.16 3.58
CA PHE A 101 12.86 -0.58 4.49
C PHE A 101 14.26 -0.64 3.88
N GLN A 102 14.70 -1.80 3.39
CA GLN A 102 16.00 -1.96 2.76
C GLN A 102 16.15 -1.11 1.49
N ALA A 103 15.07 -0.93 0.72
CA ALA A 103 15.07 -0.07 -0.46
C ALA A 103 15.30 1.40 -0.08
N LEU A 104 14.65 1.90 0.98
CA LEU A 104 14.87 3.26 1.50
C LEU A 104 16.32 3.46 1.97
N ILE A 105 16.87 2.50 2.72
CA ILE A 105 18.28 2.52 3.17
C ILE A 105 19.23 2.60 1.97
N ARG A 106 19.03 1.76 0.93
CA ARG A 106 19.86 1.78 -0.29
C ARG A 106 19.75 3.10 -1.06
N ALA A 107 18.59 3.74 -1.00
CA ALA A 107 18.36 5.06 -1.61
C ALA A 107 18.84 6.23 -0.75
N ASN A 108 19.42 5.98 0.44
CA ASN A 108 19.79 6.98 1.43
C ASN A 108 18.62 7.88 1.86
N ILE A 109 17.40 7.32 1.91
CA ILE A 109 16.18 8.00 2.37
C ILE A 109 15.88 7.54 3.79
N LYS A 110 15.53 8.47 4.69
CA LYS A 110 15.14 8.13 6.06
C LYS A 110 13.91 7.23 6.09
N PRO A 111 13.98 6.05 6.76
CA PRO A 111 12.88 5.11 6.81
C PRO A 111 11.79 5.48 7.82
N ASP A 112 11.97 6.55 8.61
CA ASP A 112 11.00 7.01 9.61
C ASP A 112 9.62 7.30 9.01
N GLY A 113 9.57 7.66 7.71
CA GLY A 113 8.35 7.85 6.95
C GLY A 113 7.42 6.61 6.97
N MET A 114 7.97 5.40 7.04
CA MET A 114 7.16 4.18 7.17
C MET A 114 6.39 4.16 8.49
N VAL A 115 7.07 4.42 9.60
CA VAL A 115 6.45 4.41 10.93
C VAL A 115 5.39 5.50 11.03
N THR A 116 5.73 6.73 10.60
CA THR A 116 4.83 7.87 10.73
C THR A 116 3.61 7.75 9.85
N PHE A 117 3.76 7.23 8.63
CA PHE A 117 2.63 6.96 7.74
C PHE A 117 1.70 5.88 8.32
N PHE A 118 2.22 4.74 8.76
CA PHE A 118 1.41 3.67 9.34
C PHE A 118 0.71 4.10 10.63
N GLN A 119 1.36 4.90 11.47
CA GLN A 119 0.71 5.46 12.66
C GLN A 119 -0.45 6.40 12.32
N THR A 120 -0.32 7.17 11.24
CA THR A 120 -1.39 8.05 10.74
C THR A 120 -2.56 7.20 10.24
N MET A 121 -2.27 6.17 9.45
CA MET A 121 -3.29 5.28 8.91
C MET A 121 -4.00 4.46 9.99
N ALA A 122 -3.28 3.94 10.98
CA ALA A 122 -3.86 3.20 12.09
C ALA A 122 -4.84 4.03 12.96
N LYS A 123 -4.65 5.34 13.02
CA LYS A 123 -5.60 6.25 13.70
C LYS A 123 -6.89 6.44 12.92
N GLU A 124 -6.82 6.38 11.59
CA GLU A 124 -7.98 6.55 10.71
C GLU A 124 -8.79 5.25 10.54
N GLU A 125 -8.22 4.08 10.88
CA GLU A 125 -8.89 2.77 10.81
C GLU A 125 -10.14 2.68 11.72
N LYS A 126 -10.26 3.56 12.71
CA LYS A 126 -11.42 3.62 13.62
C LYS A 126 -12.67 4.30 13.03
N GLY A 127 -12.59 4.77 11.77
CA GLY A 127 -13.70 5.36 11.02
C GLY A 127 -13.93 4.65 9.69
N ASP A 128 -14.28 5.39 8.65
CA ASP A 128 -14.29 4.88 7.27
C ASP A 128 -12.85 4.62 6.82
N ALA A 129 -12.35 3.41 7.05
CA ALA A 129 -10.97 3.05 6.76
C ALA A 129 -10.64 3.33 5.29
N PRO A 130 -9.57 4.06 4.99
CA PRO A 130 -9.14 4.26 3.61
C PRO A 130 -8.92 2.92 2.90
N ALA A 131 -9.24 2.87 1.60
CA ALA A 131 -9.16 1.63 0.84
C ALA A 131 -7.74 1.02 0.79
N TRP A 132 -6.69 1.82 1.02
CA TRP A 132 -5.32 1.32 1.17
C TRP A 132 -5.16 0.47 2.44
N ILE A 133 -5.75 0.91 3.56
CA ILE A 133 -5.73 0.14 4.82
C ILE A 133 -6.46 -1.20 4.66
N SER A 134 -7.53 -1.24 3.85
CA SER A 134 -8.26 -2.47 3.60
C SER A 134 -7.43 -3.52 2.87
N SER A 135 -6.51 -3.10 1.98
CA SER A 135 -5.57 -4.00 1.29
C SER A 135 -4.26 -4.23 2.06
N HIS A 136 -3.82 -3.24 2.85
CA HIS A 136 -2.57 -3.22 3.60
C HIS A 136 -2.81 -2.79 5.05
N PRO A 137 -3.33 -3.67 5.93
CA PRO A 137 -3.66 -3.30 7.31
C PRO A 137 -2.44 -2.76 8.05
N ALA A 138 -2.58 -1.55 8.63
CA ALA A 138 -1.55 -0.90 9.42
C ALA A 138 -1.59 -1.42 10.87
N THR A 139 -1.18 -2.65 11.09
CA THR A 139 -1.23 -3.27 12.41
C THR A 139 -0.15 -2.71 13.35
N VAL A 140 -0.43 -2.78 14.66
CA VAL A 140 0.54 -2.38 15.69
C VAL A 140 1.82 -3.22 15.60
N GLU A 141 1.69 -4.49 15.23
CA GLU A 141 2.81 -5.41 15.05
C GLU A 141 3.73 -4.96 13.91
N ARG A 142 3.19 -4.57 12.77
CA ARG A 142 3.96 -4.06 11.62
C ARG A 142 4.73 -2.79 12.02
N ILE A 143 4.07 -1.84 12.70
CA ILE A 143 4.71 -0.62 13.19
C ILE A 143 5.89 -0.95 14.11
N LYS A 144 5.71 -1.87 15.06
CA LYS A 144 6.78 -2.31 15.97
C LYS A 144 7.92 -2.99 15.24
N THR A 145 7.61 -3.82 14.24
CA THR A 145 8.62 -4.51 13.42
C THR A 145 9.49 -3.49 12.68
N ILE A 146 8.87 -2.50 12.04
CA ILE A 146 9.59 -1.44 11.32
C ILE A 146 10.44 -0.59 12.28
N GLN A 147 9.90 -0.21 13.45
CA GLN A 147 10.66 0.49 14.49
C GLN A 147 11.90 -0.30 14.91
N GLY A 148 11.73 -1.60 15.16
CA GLY A 148 12.85 -2.48 15.51
C GLY A 148 13.90 -2.63 14.37
N LEU A 149 13.49 -2.53 13.10
CA LEU A 149 14.43 -2.51 11.97
C LEU A 149 15.25 -1.21 11.97
N ILE A 150 14.61 -0.05 12.18
CA ILE A 150 15.26 1.27 12.24
C ILE A 150 16.28 1.30 13.38
N GLU A 151 15.92 0.79 14.56
CA GLU A 151 16.81 0.73 15.72
C GLU A 151 18.02 -0.18 15.49
N LYS A 152 17.82 -1.34 14.87
CA LYS A 152 18.89 -2.32 14.60
C LYS A 152 19.81 -1.93 13.46
N GLN A 153 19.31 -1.16 12.51
CA GLN A 153 20.07 -0.73 11.33
C GLN A 153 19.97 0.79 11.13
N PRO A 154 20.65 1.57 11.97
CA PRO A 154 20.72 3.01 11.77
C PRO A 154 21.40 3.34 10.44
N CYS A 155 20.91 4.38 9.76
CA CYS A 155 21.44 4.81 8.46
C CYS A 155 21.99 6.23 8.56
N PRO A 156 23.25 6.44 9.01
CA PRO A 156 23.84 7.75 9.12
C PRO A 156 23.81 8.60 7.83
N PRO A 157 23.99 8.01 6.62
CA PRO A 157 23.92 8.77 5.36
C PRO A 157 22.48 9.06 4.91
N CYS A 158 21.45 8.46 5.55
CA CYS A 158 20.07 8.70 5.15
C CYS A 158 19.60 10.10 5.52
N VAL A 159 18.97 10.76 4.56
CA VAL A 159 18.43 12.11 4.69
C VAL A 159 16.93 12.13 4.42
N SER A 160 16.23 13.11 4.98
CA SER A 160 14.85 13.38 4.62
C SER A 160 14.79 14.06 3.25
N LEU A 161 13.76 13.70 2.49
CA LEU A 161 13.50 14.32 1.19
C LEU A 161 13.00 15.76 1.38
N THR A 162 13.70 16.72 0.77
CA THR A 162 13.38 18.14 0.87
C THR A 162 12.61 18.61 -0.35
N PHE A 163 11.28 18.51 -0.28
CA PHE A 163 10.36 19.04 -1.28
C PHE A 163 9.43 20.07 -0.65
N ASP A 164 8.98 21.05 -1.42
CA ASP A 164 7.87 21.93 -1.02
C ASP A 164 6.56 21.13 -1.05
N TRP A 165 6.36 20.35 0.01
CA TRP A 165 5.24 19.40 0.09
C TRP A 165 3.88 20.10 0.01
N PRO A 166 3.63 21.24 0.69
CA PRO A 166 2.39 21.99 0.53
C PRO A 166 2.11 22.40 -0.91
N LYS A 167 3.14 22.81 -1.66
CA LYS A 167 3.00 23.17 -3.07
C LYS A 167 2.62 21.98 -3.93
N ILE A 168 3.22 20.80 -3.69
CA ILE A 168 2.86 19.56 -4.40
C ILE A 168 1.40 19.20 -4.11
N GLN A 169 0.98 19.26 -2.86
CA GLN A 169 -0.42 18.97 -2.49
C GLN A 169 -1.39 19.96 -3.15
N ALA A 170 -1.08 21.25 -3.17
CA ALA A 170 -1.91 22.26 -3.85
C ALA A 170 -2.06 21.99 -5.34
N GLN A 171 -0.97 21.66 -6.04
CA GLN A 171 -1.00 21.30 -7.46
C GLN A 171 -1.85 20.05 -7.73
N MET A 172 -1.79 19.05 -6.88
CA MET A 172 -2.63 17.85 -7.02
C MET A 172 -4.11 18.15 -6.87
N LEU A 173 -4.47 19.05 -5.95
CA LEU A 173 -5.86 19.51 -5.76
C LEU A 173 -6.37 20.28 -6.98
N GLU A 174 -5.57 21.16 -7.57
CA GLU A 174 -5.90 21.90 -8.79
C GLU A 174 -6.15 20.96 -9.97
N LEU A 175 -5.26 19.99 -10.21
CA LEU A 175 -5.42 18.99 -11.28
C LEU A 175 -6.69 18.14 -11.08
N GLY A 176 -7.02 17.80 -9.85
CA GLY A 176 -8.24 17.06 -9.50
C GLY A 176 -9.51 17.86 -9.75
N SER A 177 -9.49 19.18 -9.52
CA SER A 177 -10.63 20.08 -9.75
C SER A 177 -10.85 20.39 -11.23
N ALA A 178 -9.78 20.60 -11.99
CA ALA A 178 -9.85 20.87 -13.43
C ALA A 178 -10.48 19.70 -14.21
N LYS A 179 -10.23 18.45 -13.78
CA LYS A 179 -10.81 17.25 -14.41
C LYS A 179 -12.32 17.11 -14.15
N LYS A 180 -12.83 17.65 -13.04
CA LYS A 180 -14.27 17.66 -12.71
C LYS A 180 -15.07 18.70 -13.47
N SER A 181 -14.45 19.76 -13.92
CA SER A 181 -15.11 20.83 -14.72
C SER A 181 -15.16 20.51 -16.21
N ALA A 182 -14.44 19.49 -16.68
CA ALA A 182 -14.35 19.07 -18.07
C ALA A 182 -15.18 17.80 -18.41
N SER A 183 -15.89 17.24 -17.43
CA SER A 183 -16.78 16.08 -17.55
C SER A 183 -18.22 16.45 -17.18
#